data_476180938e9deba7eaa9828e837682ad
#
_entry.id   476180938e9deba7eaa9828e837682ad
#
_cell.length_a   1.000
_cell.length_b   1.000
_cell.length_c   1.000
_cell.angle_alpha   90.00
_cell.angle_beta   90.00
_cell.angle_gamma   90.00
#
_symmetry.space_group_name_H-M   'P 1'
#
loop_
_entity.id
_entity.type
_entity.pdbx_description
1 polymer ?
#
loop_
_entity_poly.entity_id
_entity_poly.type
_entity_poly.pdbx_seq_one_letter_code
_entity_poly.pdbx_strand_id
1 'polypeptide(L)'
;VLSDVYDNSSLVNNLHFLDDDQTKSYYKASHNNTDWLKLINKGAMSQNYGISVKGGDAIALYAFSVGYNKSEGNIENTDFNRLNVRFNSDIHLTDKLKFLFDIAFAQSENNMRNDGIDEIASPSYLSLIKSPVYSPYQFNRDGSQSTKLSSVDELGVGNPISLVDLSVGLSKKYRFNINALPSYSFTDKLKVGLMFSYTWDKLNEEYFKPSEGLAEQPLVNENGEIYAYSRNMVKNSMAKQTSIHWNAFVDWSPIRNSVHNLDLTGGYRFFSDNLESNYGEGHNTSSDRMNSLSNTTSSLRSTSGTTENWRSMSWYFNADYKYQNRYLLNVVAAMDASSRFGKEAEGALKMGGLAWGIFPSVSAGWIVSSEEFMKDIRFLDFLKLDVSYGLSGNDDLQNYATRSYFNSINFMGSANG
;
A
#
# COMPACT_ATOMS: atom_id res chain seq x y z
N VAL A 1 -7.49 -39.33 -35.56
CA VAL A 1 -7.76 -38.79 -34.22
C VAL A 1 -9.03 -37.96 -34.23
N LEU A 2 -9.28 -37.07 -35.21
CA LEU A 2 -10.55 -36.31 -35.31
C LEU A 2 -11.70 -37.19 -35.81
N SER A 3 -11.43 -38.17 -36.71
CA SER A 3 -12.44 -39.13 -37.22
C SER A 3 -13.07 -39.94 -36.09
N ASP A 4 -12.30 -40.38 -35.10
CA ASP A 4 -12.78 -41.20 -33.98
C ASP A 4 -13.69 -40.41 -33.01
N VAL A 5 -13.59 -39.07 -33.03
CA VAL A 5 -14.46 -38.19 -32.24
C VAL A 5 -15.80 -37.96 -32.93
N TYR A 6 -15.80 -37.89 -34.27
CA TYR A 6 -17.04 -37.69 -35.08
C TYR A 6 -18.01 -38.85 -35.04
N ASP A 7 -17.49 -40.09 -34.83
CA ASP A 7 -18.37 -41.26 -34.73
C ASP A 7 -18.99 -41.45 -33.33
N ASN A 8 -18.63 -40.59 -32.37
CA ASN A 8 -19.16 -40.66 -31.01
C ASN A 8 -20.27 -39.62 -30.80
N SER A 9 -21.52 -40.03 -31.05
CA SER A 9 -22.70 -39.17 -30.93
C SER A 9 -22.86 -38.52 -29.53
N SER A 10 -22.33 -39.13 -28.48
CA SER A 10 -22.38 -38.56 -27.12
C SER A 10 -21.43 -37.37 -26.96
N LEU A 11 -20.26 -37.39 -27.61
CA LEU A 11 -19.34 -36.25 -27.62
C LEU A 11 -19.86 -35.08 -28.44
N VAL A 12 -20.43 -35.34 -29.62
CA VAL A 12 -21.04 -34.32 -30.47
C VAL A 12 -22.23 -33.66 -29.77
N ASN A 13 -23.04 -34.41 -29.03
CA ASN A 13 -24.14 -33.87 -28.25
C ASN A 13 -23.68 -33.00 -27.04
N ASN A 14 -22.48 -33.24 -26.53
CA ASN A 14 -21.93 -32.51 -25.41
C ASN A 14 -21.01 -31.34 -25.82
N LEU A 15 -20.42 -31.41 -27.02
CA LEU A 15 -19.48 -30.44 -27.55
C LEU A 15 -19.98 -29.94 -28.91
N HIS A 16 -20.83 -28.92 -28.89
CA HIS A 16 -21.53 -28.37 -30.07
C HIS A 16 -20.61 -27.88 -31.20
N PHE A 17 -19.35 -27.55 -30.87
CA PHE A 17 -18.35 -27.15 -31.88
C PHE A 17 -17.87 -28.29 -32.75
N LEU A 18 -18.29 -29.51 -32.44
CA LEU A 18 -18.05 -30.73 -33.31
C LEU A 18 -19.19 -31.01 -34.27
N ASP A 19 -20.32 -30.30 -34.13
CA ASP A 19 -21.50 -30.49 -34.97
C ASP A 19 -21.54 -29.46 -36.13
N ASP A 20 -21.23 -29.86 -37.34
CA ASP A 20 -21.19 -29.00 -38.52
C ASP A 20 -22.60 -28.67 -39.10
N ASP A 21 -23.68 -29.11 -38.47
CA ASP A 21 -25.06 -28.81 -38.93
C ASP A 21 -25.42 -27.35 -38.70
N GLN A 22 -25.35 -26.56 -39.77
CA GLN A 22 -25.64 -25.11 -39.78
C GLN A 22 -27.10 -24.76 -39.45
N THR A 23 -28.00 -25.75 -39.45
CA THR A 23 -29.41 -25.53 -39.11
C THR A 23 -29.67 -25.48 -37.62
N LYS A 24 -28.73 -25.94 -36.82
CA LYS A 24 -28.84 -25.94 -35.38
C LYS A 24 -28.72 -24.54 -34.78
N SER A 25 -29.53 -24.27 -33.77
CA SER A 25 -29.57 -22.96 -33.10
C SER A 25 -28.24 -22.58 -32.39
N TYR A 26 -27.45 -23.57 -32.01
CA TYR A 26 -26.15 -23.35 -31.32
C TYR A 26 -24.98 -23.18 -32.31
N TYR A 27 -25.16 -23.46 -33.61
CA TYR A 27 -24.06 -23.43 -34.58
C TYR A 27 -23.30 -22.11 -34.56
N LYS A 28 -24.01 -20.97 -34.62
CA LYS A 28 -23.39 -19.63 -34.58
C LYS A 28 -22.66 -19.33 -33.25
N ALA A 29 -23.05 -19.97 -32.16
CA ALA A 29 -22.44 -19.76 -30.86
C ALA A 29 -21.12 -20.53 -30.68
N SER A 30 -20.93 -21.62 -31.44
CA SER A 30 -19.84 -22.59 -31.31
C SER A 30 -18.89 -22.70 -32.50
N HIS A 31 -19.15 -21.94 -33.59
CA HIS A 31 -18.31 -21.93 -34.81
C HIS A 31 -17.78 -20.55 -35.12
N ASN A 32 -16.91 -20.05 -34.26
CA ASN A 32 -16.31 -18.72 -34.37
C ASN A 32 -14.78 -18.82 -34.47
N ASN A 33 -14.13 -17.69 -34.64
CA ASN A 33 -12.70 -17.51 -34.51
C ASN A 33 -12.45 -16.26 -33.66
N THR A 34 -12.79 -16.37 -32.39
CA THR A 34 -12.77 -15.28 -31.44
C THR A 34 -11.35 -15.06 -30.87
N ASP A 35 -10.82 -13.88 -31.06
CA ASP A 35 -9.59 -13.42 -30.42
C ASP A 35 -9.92 -12.80 -29.06
N TRP A 36 -9.97 -13.63 -28.02
CA TRP A 36 -10.35 -13.25 -26.68
C TRP A 36 -9.39 -12.22 -26.08
N LEU A 37 -8.07 -12.33 -26.35
CA LEU A 37 -7.09 -11.37 -25.87
C LEU A 37 -7.31 -9.98 -26.47
N LYS A 38 -7.63 -9.91 -27.75
CA LYS A 38 -7.92 -8.65 -28.41
C LYS A 38 -9.18 -7.98 -27.88
N LEU A 39 -10.18 -8.77 -27.44
CA LEU A 39 -11.44 -8.24 -26.92
C LEU A 39 -11.30 -7.61 -25.53
N ILE A 40 -10.33 -8.03 -24.74
CA ILE A 40 -10.12 -7.51 -23.38
C ILE A 40 -9.01 -6.45 -23.31
N ASN A 41 -8.17 -6.36 -24.34
CA ASN A 41 -7.03 -5.46 -24.34
C ASN A 41 -7.21 -4.27 -25.28
N LYS A 42 -6.64 -3.14 -24.86
CA LYS A 42 -6.57 -1.90 -25.65
C LYS A 42 -5.18 -1.28 -25.63
N GLY A 43 -4.95 -0.33 -26.52
CA GLY A 43 -3.82 0.58 -26.39
C GLY A 43 -3.98 1.46 -25.16
N ALA A 44 -2.92 1.59 -24.36
CA ALA A 44 -2.90 2.36 -23.13
C ALA A 44 -2.06 3.63 -23.28
N MET A 45 -2.52 4.72 -22.67
CA MET A 45 -1.81 6.00 -22.66
C MET A 45 -1.63 6.50 -21.24
N SER A 46 -0.44 7.06 -20.95
CA SER A 46 -0.17 7.75 -19.70
C SER A 46 0.08 9.23 -19.95
N GLN A 47 -0.53 10.07 -19.11
CA GLN A 47 -0.47 11.53 -19.20
C GLN A 47 -0.10 12.10 -17.83
N ASN A 48 0.87 13.03 -17.82
CA ASN A 48 1.29 13.73 -16.62
C ASN A 48 1.20 15.23 -16.85
N TYR A 49 0.49 15.91 -15.98
CA TYR A 49 0.37 17.36 -15.98
C TYR A 49 0.88 17.90 -14.66
N GLY A 50 1.67 18.97 -14.71
CA GLY A 50 2.23 19.58 -13.51
C GLY A 50 2.41 21.08 -13.66
N ILE A 51 2.03 21.79 -12.61
CA ILE A 51 2.27 23.22 -12.47
C ILE A 51 2.97 23.44 -11.15
N SER A 52 4.03 24.23 -11.17
CA SER A 52 4.72 24.64 -9.94
C SER A 52 5.04 26.12 -9.99
N VAL A 53 4.84 26.76 -8.84
CA VAL A 53 5.18 28.17 -8.63
C VAL A 53 6.11 28.23 -7.44
N LYS A 54 7.24 28.91 -7.60
CA LYS A 54 8.23 29.14 -6.55
C LYS A 54 8.54 30.62 -6.49
N GLY A 55 8.67 31.15 -5.30
CA GLY A 55 8.99 32.55 -5.10
C GLY A 55 9.46 32.80 -3.69
N GLY A 56 9.74 34.04 -3.42
CA GLY A 56 10.10 34.50 -2.07
C GLY A 56 11.16 35.59 -2.10
N ASP A 57 11.51 35.98 -0.88
CA ASP A 57 12.54 36.95 -0.60
C ASP A 57 13.43 36.50 0.58
N ALA A 58 14.11 37.41 1.24
CA ALA A 58 14.94 37.12 2.41
C ALA A 58 14.12 36.68 3.65
N ILE A 59 12.82 36.96 3.67
CA ILE A 59 11.93 36.71 4.81
C ILE A 59 11.19 35.36 4.61
N ALA A 60 10.70 35.10 3.38
CA ALA A 60 9.88 33.93 3.12
C ALA A 60 10.17 33.36 1.74
N LEU A 61 10.48 32.06 1.70
CA LEU A 61 10.53 31.26 0.49
C LEU A 61 9.30 30.36 0.47
N TYR A 62 8.69 30.21 -0.70
CA TYR A 62 7.55 29.30 -0.88
C TYR A 62 7.61 28.54 -2.18
N ALA A 63 7.03 27.38 -2.17
CA ALA A 63 6.83 26.55 -3.36
C ALA A 63 5.43 25.93 -3.30
N PHE A 64 4.65 26.14 -4.33
CA PHE A 64 3.35 25.50 -4.53
C PHE A 64 3.41 24.64 -5.79
N SER A 65 2.86 23.44 -5.72
CA SER A 65 2.78 22.57 -6.88
C SER A 65 1.47 21.79 -6.91
N VAL A 66 0.95 21.60 -8.11
CA VAL A 66 -0.17 20.73 -8.42
C VAL A 66 0.28 19.78 -9.52
N GLY A 67 0.05 18.50 -9.33
CA GLY A 67 0.35 17.47 -10.32
C GLY A 67 -0.86 16.57 -10.52
N TYR A 68 -1.18 16.25 -11.75
CA TYR A 68 -2.20 15.28 -12.11
C TYR A 68 -1.61 14.23 -13.03
N ASN A 69 -1.77 12.97 -12.65
CA ASN A 69 -1.41 11.81 -13.46
C ASN A 69 -2.66 11.05 -13.85
N LYS A 70 -2.77 10.68 -15.12
CA LYS A 70 -3.75 9.74 -15.63
C LYS A 70 -3.02 8.66 -16.41
N SER A 71 -3.20 7.41 -16.03
CA SER A 71 -2.62 6.24 -16.70
C SER A 71 -3.74 5.25 -17.02
N GLU A 72 -3.89 4.92 -18.28
CA GLU A 72 -4.77 3.85 -18.71
C GLU A 72 -4.05 2.52 -18.65
N GLY A 73 -4.74 1.45 -18.27
CA GLY A 73 -4.22 0.10 -18.34
C GLY A 73 -4.46 -0.56 -19.69
N ASN A 74 -3.69 -1.60 -19.99
CA ASN A 74 -3.86 -2.37 -21.24
C ASN A 74 -5.14 -3.22 -21.24
N ILE A 75 -5.67 -3.59 -20.09
CA ILE A 75 -6.98 -4.24 -19.96
C ILE A 75 -8.05 -3.16 -20.01
N GLU A 76 -9.12 -3.40 -20.77
CA GLU A 76 -10.26 -2.48 -20.82
C GLU A 76 -10.82 -2.19 -19.43
N ASN A 77 -11.34 -0.97 -19.24
CA ASN A 77 -11.90 -0.48 -17.98
C ASN A 77 -10.92 -0.52 -16.79
N THR A 78 -9.61 -0.43 -17.07
CA THR A 78 -8.60 -0.23 -16.05
C THR A 78 -7.90 1.11 -16.24
N ASP A 79 -7.75 1.85 -15.15
CA ASP A 79 -7.05 3.13 -15.13
C ASP A 79 -6.52 3.45 -13.72
N PHE A 80 -5.59 4.37 -13.69
CA PHE A 80 -5.07 4.99 -12.47
C PHE A 80 -5.03 6.50 -12.63
N ASN A 81 -5.67 7.20 -11.71
CA ASN A 81 -5.69 8.65 -11.65
C ASN A 81 -5.11 9.12 -10.31
N ARG A 82 -4.26 10.16 -10.34
CA ARG A 82 -3.69 10.73 -9.12
C ARG A 82 -3.58 12.25 -9.20
N LEU A 83 -4.16 12.91 -8.23
CA LEU A 83 -3.97 14.33 -7.95
C LEU A 83 -3.02 14.50 -6.76
N ASN A 84 -2.02 15.37 -6.91
CA ASN A 84 -1.13 15.78 -5.84
C ASN A 84 -1.15 17.30 -5.73
N VAL A 85 -1.29 17.81 -4.51
CA VAL A 85 -1.15 19.23 -4.20
C VAL A 85 -0.15 19.36 -3.08
N ARG A 86 0.85 20.22 -3.24
CA ARG A 86 1.85 20.45 -2.22
C ARG A 86 2.18 21.93 -2.09
N PHE A 87 2.31 22.36 -0.85
CA PHE A 87 2.79 23.67 -0.47
C PHE A 87 3.91 23.54 0.55
N ASN A 88 5.03 24.18 0.28
CA ASN A 88 6.17 24.26 1.19
C ASN A 88 6.50 25.72 1.43
N SER A 89 6.86 26.07 2.65
CA SER A 89 7.40 27.38 2.95
C SER A 89 8.55 27.33 3.97
N ASP A 90 9.51 28.23 3.80
CA ASP A 90 10.57 28.54 4.75
C ASP A 90 10.45 30.01 5.09
N ILE A 91 10.06 30.30 6.33
CA ILE A 91 9.74 31.64 6.79
C ILE A 91 10.72 32.04 7.90
N HIS A 92 11.43 33.13 7.68
CA HIS A 92 12.30 33.76 8.67
C HIS A 92 11.51 34.89 9.34
N LEU A 93 10.70 34.55 10.36
CA LEU A 93 9.88 35.52 11.08
C LEU A 93 10.72 36.61 11.76
N THR A 94 11.90 36.25 12.21
CA THR A 94 12.98 37.13 12.69
C THR A 94 14.32 36.49 12.35
N ASP A 95 15.43 37.19 12.57
CA ASP A 95 16.78 36.65 12.44
C ASP A 95 17.01 35.40 13.30
N LYS A 96 16.22 35.21 14.36
CA LYS A 96 16.32 34.12 15.30
C LYS A 96 15.22 33.09 15.18
N LEU A 97 14.04 33.43 14.65
CA LEU A 97 12.88 32.54 14.57
C LEU A 97 12.61 32.15 13.14
N LYS A 98 12.80 30.85 12.85
CA LYS A 98 12.50 30.22 11.57
C LYS A 98 11.33 29.27 11.70
N PHE A 99 10.55 29.17 10.63
CA PHE A 99 9.39 28.31 10.55
C PHE A 99 9.37 27.61 9.20
N LEU A 100 9.65 26.30 9.19
CA LEU A 100 9.47 25.46 8.01
C LEU A 100 8.07 24.82 8.07
N PHE A 101 7.36 24.89 6.96
CA PHE A 101 6.01 24.37 6.87
C PHE A 101 5.81 23.65 5.54
N ASP A 102 5.21 22.45 5.61
CA ASP A 102 4.88 21.61 4.46
C ASP A 102 3.46 21.07 4.62
N ILE A 103 2.63 21.28 3.61
CA ILE A 103 1.32 20.62 3.47
C ILE A 103 1.30 19.86 2.17
N ALA A 104 0.88 18.60 2.24
CA ALA A 104 0.69 17.79 1.06
C ALA A 104 -0.67 17.08 1.11
N PHE A 105 -1.37 17.09 0.00
CA PHE A 105 -2.57 16.32 -0.23
C PHE A 105 -2.39 15.46 -1.48
N ALA A 106 -2.74 14.19 -1.38
CA ALA A 106 -2.78 13.30 -2.53
C ALA A 106 -4.09 12.52 -2.52
N GLN A 107 -4.72 12.45 -3.67
CA GLN A 107 -5.85 11.56 -3.94
C GLN A 107 -5.49 10.67 -5.11
N SER A 108 -5.68 9.36 -4.96
CA SER A 108 -5.56 8.42 -6.08
C SER A 108 -6.81 7.56 -6.19
N GLU A 109 -7.18 7.28 -7.42
CA GLU A 109 -8.25 6.37 -7.79
C GLU A 109 -7.69 5.36 -8.78
N ASN A 110 -7.93 4.09 -8.53
CA ASN A 110 -7.45 2.98 -9.34
C ASN A 110 -8.61 2.04 -9.65
N ASN A 111 -8.95 1.94 -10.93
CA ASN A 111 -9.86 0.95 -11.46
C ASN A 111 -9.06 -0.27 -11.88
N MET A 112 -9.28 -1.39 -11.21
CA MET A 112 -8.48 -2.60 -11.36
C MET A 112 -9.34 -3.77 -11.83
N ARG A 113 -8.69 -4.73 -12.46
CA ARG A 113 -9.22 -6.06 -12.67
C ARG A 113 -8.28 -7.04 -11.98
N ASN A 114 -8.86 -8.12 -11.49
CA ASN A 114 -8.03 -9.18 -10.95
C ASN A 114 -7.16 -9.74 -12.07
N ASP A 115 -5.90 -10.07 -11.76
CA ASP A 115 -4.96 -10.66 -12.71
C ASP A 115 -4.21 -11.81 -12.02
N GLY A 116 -3.51 -12.61 -12.80
CA GLY A 116 -2.81 -13.80 -12.32
C GLY A 116 -3.46 -15.08 -12.78
N ILE A 117 -3.15 -16.19 -12.12
CA ILE A 117 -3.60 -17.55 -12.46
C ILE A 117 -4.90 -17.86 -11.70
N ASP A 118 -5.94 -17.10 -11.94
CA ASP A 118 -7.27 -17.32 -11.36
C ASP A 118 -8.28 -17.57 -12.47
N GLU A 119 -8.67 -18.82 -12.65
CA GLU A 119 -9.60 -19.28 -13.69
C GLU A 119 -10.99 -18.63 -13.60
N ILE A 120 -11.31 -17.95 -12.50
CA ILE A 120 -12.67 -17.48 -12.24
C ILE A 120 -12.72 -15.96 -12.15
N ALA A 121 -11.61 -15.31 -11.87
CA ALA A 121 -11.55 -13.88 -11.61
C ALA A 121 -10.54 -13.11 -12.46
N SER A 122 -9.64 -13.78 -13.19
CA SER A 122 -8.64 -13.12 -14.05
C SER A 122 -9.10 -13.07 -15.50
N PRO A 123 -9.38 -11.88 -16.08
CA PRO A 123 -9.74 -11.76 -17.49
C PRO A 123 -8.61 -12.20 -18.43
N SER A 124 -7.34 -11.92 -18.08
CA SER A 124 -6.19 -12.34 -18.88
C SER A 124 -6.07 -13.86 -18.94
N TYR A 125 -6.19 -14.54 -17.80
CA TYR A 125 -6.11 -15.99 -17.74
C TYR A 125 -7.26 -16.66 -18.49
N LEU A 126 -8.50 -16.21 -18.27
CA LEU A 126 -9.67 -16.72 -19.01
C LEU A 126 -9.51 -16.56 -20.53
N SER A 127 -8.95 -15.42 -20.97
CA SER A 127 -8.74 -15.18 -22.42
C SER A 127 -7.72 -16.10 -23.04
N LEU A 128 -6.76 -16.60 -22.26
CA LEU A 128 -5.75 -17.53 -22.73
C LEU A 128 -6.27 -18.98 -22.84
N ILE A 129 -7.17 -19.37 -21.93
CA ILE A 129 -7.67 -20.76 -21.87
C ILE A 129 -8.97 -20.97 -22.63
N LYS A 130 -9.75 -19.87 -22.87
CA LYS A 130 -11.04 -19.98 -23.59
C LYS A 130 -10.84 -20.28 -25.05
N SER A 131 -11.52 -21.32 -25.54
CA SER A 131 -11.43 -21.71 -26.94
C SER A 131 -11.97 -20.63 -27.89
N PRO A 132 -11.28 -20.36 -29.02
CA PRO A 132 -11.71 -19.37 -30.01
C PRO A 132 -13.00 -19.73 -30.73
N VAL A 133 -13.44 -20.99 -30.67
CA VAL A 133 -14.67 -21.45 -31.36
C VAL A 133 -15.94 -20.85 -30.78
N TYR A 134 -15.91 -20.36 -29.54
CA TYR A 134 -17.08 -19.79 -28.88
C TYR A 134 -17.25 -18.31 -29.15
N SER A 135 -18.53 -17.90 -29.26
CA SER A 135 -18.95 -16.49 -29.43
C SER A 135 -18.88 -15.75 -28.10
N PRO A 136 -18.48 -14.47 -28.09
CA PRO A 136 -18.55 -13.60 -26.91
C PRO A 136 -19.99 -13.33 -26.43
N TYR A 137 -20.96 -13.39 -27.32
CA TYR A 137 -22.35 -13.03 -27.08
C TYR A 137 -23.31 -14.15 -27.38
N GLN A 138 -24.47 -14.14 -26.74
CA GLN A 138 -25.58 -15.03 -27.01
C GLN A 138 -26.23 -14.71 -28.38
N PHE A 139 -26.99 -15.64 -28.93
CA PHE A 139 -27.79 -15.42 -30.11
C PHE A 139 -29.27 -15.54 -29.74
N ASN A 140 -30.09 -14.65 -30.38
CA ASN A 140 -31.52 -14.69 -30.30
C ASN A 140 -32.08 -15.86 -31.16
N ARG A 141 -33.36 -16.18 -30.97
CA ARG A 141 -34.02 -17.26 -31.73
C ARG A 141 -34.08 -17.01 -33.25
N ASP A 142 -34.02 -15.75 -33.68
CA ASP A 142 -33.97 -15.36 -35.10
C ASP A 142 -32.55 -15.45 -35.69
N GLY A 143 -31.56 -15.86 -34.88
CA GLY A 143 -30.17 -15.95 -35.26
C GLY A 143 -29.41 -14.62 -35.28
N SER A 144 -30.02 -13.54 -34.81
CA SER A 144 -29.34 -12.28 -34.55
C SER A 144 -28.50 -12.34 -33.26
N GLN A 145 -27.40 -11.60 -33.21
CA GLN A 145 -26.55 -11.53 -32.01
C GLN A 145 -27.25 -10.71 -30.90
N SER A 146 -27.27 -11.24 -29.70
CA SER A 146 -27.79 -10.56 -28.52
C SER A 146 -26.73 -9.59 -27.93
N THR A 147 -27.17 -8.67 -27.10
CA THR A 147 -26.27 -7.85 -26.25
C THR A 147 -25.82 -8.56 -24.97
N LYS A 148 -26.41 -9.72 -24.66
CA LYS A 148 -26.03 -10.51 -23.51
C LYS A 148 -24.75 -11.29 -23.76
N LEU A 149 -23.87 -11.32 -22.80
CA LEU A 149 -22.67 -12.13 -22.85
C LEU A 149 -22.99 -13.61 -22.87
N SER A 150 -22.16 -14.40 -23.56
CA SER A 150 -22.29 -15.87 -23.55
C SER A 150 -22.04 -16.40 -22.15
N SER A 151 -22.73 -17.47 -21.81
CA SER A 151 -22.57 -18.21 -20.57
C SER A 151 -21.22 -18.93 -20.54
N VAL A 152 -20.94 -19.60 -19.42
CA VAL A 152 -19.87 -20.60 -19.33
C VAL A 152 -20.00 -21.59 -20.47
N ASP A 153 -18.89 -21.89 -21.15
CA ASP A 153 -18.89 -22.79 -22.27
C ASP A 153 -18.93 -24.25 -21.82
N GLU A 154 -19.00 -25.15 -22.78
CA GLU A 154 -19.10 -26.61 -22.59
C GLU A 154 -17.83 -27.21 -21.97
N LEU A 155 -16.73 -26.44 -21.98
CA LEU A 155 -15.45 -26.82 -21.34
C LEU A 155 -15.34 -26.25 -19.90
N GLY A 156 -16.38 -25.57 -19.42
CA GLY A 156 -16.42 -24.99 -18.10
C GLY A 156 -15.73 -23.64 -17.96
N VAL A 157 -15.29 -23.04 -19.09
CA VAL A 157 -14.55 -21.77 -19.07
C VAL A 157 -15.51 -20.56 -19.18
N GLY A 158 -15.38 -19.62 -18.26
CA GLY A 158 -16.17 -18.40 -18.22
C GLY A 158 -15.85 -17.43 -19.35
N ASN A 159 -16.67 -16.38 -19.47
CA ASN A 159 -16.49 -15.30 -20.45
C ASN A 159 -15.58 -14.21 -19.88
N PRO A 160 -14.38 -13.97 -20.44
CA PRO A 160 -13.46 -12.97 -19.90
C PRO A 160 -14.03 -11.53 -20.00
N ILE A 161 -14.91 -11.24 -20.95
CA ILE A 161 -15.54 -9.92 -21.10
C ILE A 161 -16.42 -9.61 -19.88
N SER A 162 -17.04 -10.59 -19.26
CA SER A 162 -17.82 -10.41 -18.03
C SER A 162 -16.98 -9.78 -16.92
N LEU A 163 -15.74 -10.20 -16.78
CA LEU A 163 -14.82 -9.64 -15.77
C LEU A 163 -14.34 -8.23 -16.14
N VAL A 164 -14.29 -7.91 -17.41
CA VAL A 164 -13.86 -6.58 -17.85
C VAL A 164 -15.00 -5.57 -17.76
N ASP A 165 -16.21 -5.94 -18.23
CA ASP A 165 -17.32 -5.00 -18.39
C ASP A 165 -18.23 -4.91 -17.16
N LEU A 166 -18.44 -6.01 -16.46
CA LEU A 166 -19.44 -6.10 -15.39
C LEU A 166 -18.81 -6.10 -13.98
N SER A 167 -17.53 -6.42 -13.85
CA SER A 167 -16.90 -6.38 -12.54
C SER A 167 -16.55 -4.95 -12.12
N VAL A 168 -16.52 -4.74 -10.81
CA VAL A 168 -16.00 -3.51 -10.19
C VAL A 168 -14.76 -3.88 -9.40
N GLY A 169 -13.70 -3.12 -9.58
CA GLY A 169 -12.49 -3.19 -8.76
C GLY A 169 -11.98 -1.77 -8.58
N LEU A 170 -12.43 -1.09 -7.53
CA LEU A 170 -12.16 0.31 -7.29
C LEU A 170 -11.38 0.49 -5.99
N SER A 171 -10.24 1.18 -6.05
CA SER A 171 -9.47 1.57 -4.89
C SER A 171 -9.29 3.09 -4.88
N LYS A 172 -9.79 3.75 -3.82
CA LYS A 172 -9.65 5.19 -3.60
C LYS A 172 -8.80 5.44 -2.36
N LYS A 173 -7.66 6.09 -2.55
CA LYS A 173 -6.75 6.45 -1.47
C LYS A 173 -6.61 7.97 -1.37
N TYR A 174 -6.76 8.45 -0.15
CA TYR A 174 -6.53 9.84 0.23
C TYR A 174 -5.38 9.89 1.23
N ARG A 175 -4.46 10.83 1.04
CA ARG A 175 -3.40 11.13 2.00
C ARG A 175 -3.32 12.62 2.23
N PHE A 176 -3.37 13.02 3.47
CA PHE A 176 -3.13 14.37 3.91
C PHE A 176 -1.97 14.40 4.91
N ASN A 177 -1.02 15.29 4.68
CA ASN A 177 0.18 15.41 5.49
C ASN A 177 0.45 16.88 5.81
N ILE A 178 0.73 17.15 7.08
CA ILE A 178 1.20 18.46 7.55
C ILE A 178 2.49 18.23 8.31
N ASN A 179 3.52 19.03 8.00
CA ASN A 179 4.75 19.12 8.77
C ASN A 179 5.01 20.58 9.15
N ALA A 180 5.38 20.81 10.38
CA ALA A 180 5.74 22.12 10.89
C ALA A 180 7.01 22.00 11.74
N LEU A 181 7.98 22.87 11.50
CA LEU A 181 9.24 22.91 12.23
C LEU A 181 9.58 24.35 12.61
N PRO A 182 8.95 24.91 13.66
CA PRO A 182 9.46 26.11 14.30
C PRO A 182 10.82 25.84 14.95
N SER A 183 11.76 26.75 14.77
CA SER A 183 13.06 26.71 15.43
C SER A 183 13.51 28.10 15.84
N TYR A 184 14.07 28.21 17.04
CA TYR A 184 14.55 29.46 17.62
C TYR A 184 16.03 29.37 17.96
N SER A 185 16.84 30.29 17.42
CA SER A 185 18.26 30.43 17.69
C SER A 185 18.45 31.46 18.81
N PHE A 186 18.71 30.99 20.01
CA PHE A 186 19.03 31.89 21.16
C PHE A 186 20.33 32.63 20.91
N THR A 187 21.31 31.92 20.38
CA THR A 187 22.60 32.42 19.94
C THR A 187 23.02 31.70 18.66
N ASP A 188 24.14 32.10 18.04
CA ASP A 188 24.73 31.39 16.89
C ASP A 188 25.17 29.94 17.22
N LYS A 189 25.21 29.62 18.52
CA LYS A 189 25.65 28.30 19.03
C LYS A 189 24.55 27.48 19.67
N LEU A 190 23.38 28.05 19.92
CA LEU A 190 22.28 27.37 20.62
C LEU A 190 20.98 27.57 19.89
N LYS A 191 20.41 26.49 19.40
CA LYS A 191 19.14 26.43 18.70
C LYS A 191 18.21 25.41 19.35
N VAL A 192 16.94 25.74 19.45
CA VAL A 192 15.87 24.83 19.88
C VAL A 192 14.87 24.69 18.76
N GLY A 193 14.37 23.50 18.53
CA GLY A 193 13.34 23.25 17.51
C GLY A 193 12.28 22.26 17.99
N LEU A 194 11.11 22.37 17.39
CA LEU A 194 10.00 21.44 17.57
C LEU A 194 9.48 21.02 16.20
N MET A 195 9.72 19.79 15.80
CA MET A 195 9.11 19.21 14.62
C MET A 195 7.75 18.60 15.01
N PHE A 196 6.72 18.96 14.30
CA PHE A 196 5.39 18.35 14.39
C PHE A 196 4.99 17.82 13.02
N SER A 197 4.47 16.59 13.01
CA SER A 197 4.00 15.93 11.80
C SER A 197 2.67 15.25 12.06
N TYR A 198 1.71 15.49 11.18
CA TYR A 198 0.41 14.84 11.19
C TYR A 198 0.17 14.21 9.81
N THR A 199 -0.14 12.93 9.79
CA THR A 199 -0.53 12.22 8.57
C THR A 199 -1.89 11.58 8.76
N TRP A 200 -2.75 11.75 7.79
CA TRP A 200 -4.03 11.10 7.71
C TRP A 200 -4.16 10.39 6.37
N ASP A 201 -4.38 9.08 6.43
CA ASP A 201 -4.63 8.22 5.28
C ASP A 201 -6.04 7.65 5.38
N LYS A 202 -6.72 7.57 4.23
CA LYS A 202 -7.98 6.83 4.08
C LYS A 202 -7.92 6.02 2.80
N LEU A 203 -8.26 4.75 2.91
CA LEU A 203 -8.41 3.80 1.82
C LEU A 203 -9.85 3.30 1.79
N ASN A 204 -10.48 3.35 0.63
CA ASN A 204 -11.76 2.69 0.37
C ASN A 204 -11.57 1.78 -0.83
N GLU A 205 -11.97 0.52 -0.69
CA GLU A 205 -11.90 -0.46 -1.76
C GLU A 205 -13.26 -1.13 -1.94
N GLU A 206 -13.65 -1.26 -3.19
CA GLU A 206 -14.89 -1.91 -3.60
C GLU A 206 -14.55 -2.96 -4.65
N TYR A 207 -15.04 -4.16 -4.46
CA TYR A 207 -14.89 -5.23 -5.42
C TYR A 207 -16.24 -5.92 -5.64
N PHE A 208 -16.58 -6.12 -6.92
CA PHE A 208 -17.73 -6.89 -7.33
C PHE A 208 -17.33 -7.87 -8.44
N LYS A 209 -17.63 -9.15 -8.24
CA LYS A 209 -17.55 -10.20 -9.26
C LYS A 209 -18.95 -10.51 -9.74
N PRO A 210 -19.26 -10.37 -11.03
CA PRO A 210 -20.58 -10.66 -11.58
C PRO A 210 -20.88 -12.16 -11.63
N SER A 211 -22.14 -12.51 -11.85
CA SER A 211 -22.60 -13.86 -12.16
C SER A 211 -22.71 -14.13 -13.64
N GLU A 212 -23.01 -13.10 -14.44
CA GLU A 212 -23.23 -13.23 -15.89
C GLU A 212 -21.97 -13.72 -16.59
N GLY A 213 -22.05 -14.84 -17.29
CA GLY A 213 -20.96 -15.40 -18.09
C GLY A 213 -19.86 -16.10 -17.27
N LEU A 214 -20.00 -16.25 -15.96
CA LEU A 214 -18.99 -16.88 -15.10
C LEU A 214 -19.54 -18.10 -14.39
N ALA A 215 -18.64 -19.03 -14.05
CA ALA A 215 -18.96 -20.22 -13.29
C ALA A 215 -19.24 -19.89 -11.81
N GLU A 216 -20.15 -20.65 -11.21
CA GLU A 216 -20.37 -20.62 -9.76
C GLU A 216 -19.14 -21.19 -9.03
N GLN A 217 -18.78 -20.58 -7.92
CA GLN A 217 -17.66 -21.04 -7.08
C GLN A 217 -18.17 -21.75 -5.85
N PRO A 218 -17.64 -22.93 -5.50
CA PRO A 218 -17.95 -23.57 -4.25
C PRO A 218 -17.39 -22.74 -3.07
N LEU A 219 -18.21 -22.50 -2.06
CA LEU A 219 -17.79 -21.96 -0.79
C LEU A 219 -17.53 -23.13 0.16
N VAL A 220 -16.31 -23.22 0.65
CA VAL A 220 -15.88 -24.31 1.52
C VAL A 220 -15.69 -23.83 2.95
N ASN A 221 -16.01 -24.67 3.94
CA ASN A 221 -15.72 -24.43 5.34
C ASN A 221 -14.24 -24.80 5.67
N GLU A 222 -13.83 -24.62 6.90
CA GLU A 222 -12.48 -24.94 7.39
C GLU A 222 -12.10 -26.42 7.21
N ASN A 223 -13.09 -27.30 7.12
CA ASN A 223 -12.89 -28.75 6.88
C ASN A 223 -12.82 -29.10 5.39
N GLY A 224 -12.96 -28.14 4.49
CA GLY A 224 -12.98 -28.35 3.04
C GLY A 224 -14.32 -28.83 2.50
N GLU A 225 -15.42 -28.81 3.29
CA GLU A 225 -16.74 -29.20 2.86
C GLU A 225 -17.46 -28.03 2.19
N ILE A 226 -18.11 -28.31 1.06
CA ILE A 226 -18.90 -27.30 0.33
C ILE A 226 -20.20 -27.06 1.11
N TYR A 227 -20.42 -25.81 1.58
CA TYR A 227 -21.63 -25.44 2.27
C TYR A 227 -22.55 -24.54 1.45
N ALA A 228 -22.06 -23.93 0.38
CA ALA A 228 -22.84 -23.10 -0.54
C ALA A 228 -22.08 -22.92 -1.87
N TYR A 229 -22.75 -22.27 -2.84
CA TYR A 229 -22.13 -21.81 -4.09
C TYR A 229 -22.29 -20.29 -4.23
N SER A 230 -21.23 -19.63 -4.68
CA SER A 230 -21.19 -18.21 -4.99
C SER A 230 -21.37 -17.97 -6.48
N ARG A 231 -22.45 -17.29 -6.86
CA ARG A 231 -22.70 -16.82 -8.23
C ARG A 231 -22.00 -15.50 -8.47
N ASN A 232 -22.24 -14.55 -7.61
CA ASN A 232 -21.59 -13.24 -7.59
C ASN A 232 -21.11 -12.89 -6.19
N MET A 233 -20.18 -11.94 -6.08
CA MET A 233 -19.55 -11.60 -4.82
C MET A 233 -19.31 -10.10 -4.73
N VAL A 234 -19.59 -9.55 -3.55
CA VAL A 234 -19.33 -8.15 -3.18
C VAL A 234 -18.31 -8.13 -2.04
N LYS A 235 -17.28 -7.30 -2.17
CA LYS A 235 -16.32 -7.01 -1.08
C LYS A 235 -16.18 -5.51 -0.92
N ASN A 236 -16.19 -5.05 0.31
CA ASN A 236 -15.91 -3.67 0.67
C ASN A 236 -14.85 -3.63 1.76
N SER A 237 -13.85 -2.80 1.59
CA SER A 237 -12.81 -2.56 2.59
C SER A 237 -12.68 -1.06 2.82
N MET A 238 -12.57 -0.68 4.08
CA MET A 238 -12.25 0.69 4.47
C MET A 238 -11.17 0.66 5.53
N ALA A 239 -10.09 1.38 5.29
CA ALA A 239 -9.05 1.61 6.26
C ALA A 239 -8.81 3.11 6.46
N LYS A 240 -8.59 3.50 7.70
CA LYS A 240 -8.23 4.85 8.10
C LYS A 240 -7.02 4.77 9.03
N GLN A 241 -5.96 5.48 8.69
CA GLN A 241 -4.76 5.57 9.52
C GLN A 241 -4.47 7.02 9.87
N THR A 242 -4.14 7.25 11.12
CA THR A 242 -3.76 8.58 11.62
C THR A 242 -2.47 8.46 12.40
N SER A 243 -1.45 9.17 11.95
CA SER A 243 -0.14 9.17 12.61
C SER A 243 0.21 10.57 13.08
N ILE A 244 0.69 10.68 14.31
CA ILE A 244 1.19 11.91 14.91
C ILE A 244 2.64 11.66 15.31
N HIS A 245 3.51 12.54 14.87
CA HIS A 245 4.91 12.53 15.26
C HIS A 245 5.34 13.93 15.71
N TRP A 246 6.01 14.02 16.83
CA TRP A 246 6.69 15.25 17.21
C TRP A 246 8.05 14.96 17.81
N ASN A 247 8.97 15.91 17.63
CA ASN A 247 10.35 15.82 18.07
C ASN A 247 10.79 17.20 18.56
N ALA A 248 10.99 17.34 19.85
CA ALA A 248 11.59 18.52 20.44
C ALA A 248 13.10 18.28 20.56
N PHE A 249 13.91 19.23 20.11
CA PHE A 249 15.36 19.07 20.10
C PHE A 249 16.08 20.37 20.43
N VAL A 250 17.29 20.20 20.92
CA VAL A 250 18.26 21.27 21.19
C VAL A 250 19.55 20.93 20.45
N ASP A 251 20.02 21.85 19.63
CA ASP A 251 21.34 21.84 19.01
C ASP A 251 22.23 22.87 19.71
N TRP A 252 23.38 22.44 20.23
CA TRP A 252 24.29 23.29 20.95
C TRP A 252 25.74 23.03 20.53
N SER A 253 26.41 24.10 20.06
CA SER A 253 27.83 24.10 19.67
C SER A 253 28.67 24.88 20.69
N PRO A 254 28.93 24.34 21.90
CA PRO A 254 29.64 25.08 22.96
C PRO A 254 31.04 25.49 22.58
N ILE A 255 31.74 24.63 21.82
CA ILE A 255 33.11 24.86 21.40
C ILE A 255 33.16 24.86 19.87
N ARG A 256 33.55 25.99 19.30
CA ARG A 256 33.73 26.15 17.85
C ARG A 256 34.92 27.07 17.60
N ASN A 257 36.09 26.46 17.39
CA ASN A 257 37.34 27.18 17.04
C ASN A 257 38.15 26.35 16.05
N SER A 258 39.33 26.82 15.68
CA SER A 258 40.21 26.15 14.69
C SER A 258 40.76 24.78 15.12
N VAL A 259 40.79 24.53 16.41
CA VAL A 259 41.37 23.30 16.99
C VAL A 259 40.31 22.34 17.49
N HIS A 260 39.30 22.87 18.20
CA HIS A 260 38.26 22.07 18.85
C HIS A 260 36.88 22.48 18.32
N ASN A 261 36.09 21.53 17.87
CA ASN A 261 34.70 21.70 17.55
C ASN A 261 33.90 20.63 18.27
N LEU A 262 32.87 21.05 19.00
CA LEU A 262 31.94 20.17 19.70
C LEU A 262 30.52 20.58 19.37
N ASP A 263 29.77 19.69 18.73
CA ASP A 263 28.37 19.84 18.44
C ASP A 263 27.59 18.81 19.24
N LEU A 264 26.60 19.27 20.00
CA LEU A 264 25.73 18.46 20.84
C LEU A 264 24.30 18.58 20.34
N THR A 265 23.62 17.46 20.16
CA THR A 265 22.19 17.42 19.87
C THR A 265 21.52 16.53 20.90
N GLY A 266 20.47 17.01 21.53
CA GLY A 266 19.63 16.23 22.42
C GLY A 266 18.17 16.47 22.14
N GLY A 267 17.34 15.45 22.32
CA GLY A 267 15.92 15.62 22.04
C GLY A 267 15.04 14.50 22.58
N TYR A 268 13.76 14.73 22.41
CA TYR A 268 12.70 13.80 22.74
C TYR A 268 11.73 13.67 21.57
N ARG A 269 11.48 12.41 21.15
CA ARG A 269 10.52 12.05 20.10
C ARG A 269 9.33 11.35 20.72
N PHE A 270 8.18 11.61 20.12
CA PHE A 270 6.96 10.86 20.36
C PHE A 270 6.32 10.52 19.02
N PHE A 271 5.86 9.29 18.89
CA PHE A 271 5.11 8.81 17.75
C PHE A 271 3.85 8.09 18.23
N SER A 272 2.74 8.34 17.58
CA SER A 272 1.48 7.63 17.80
C SER A 272 0.85 7.31 16.46
N ASP A 273 0.43 6.08 16.28
CA ASP A 273 -0.24 5.58 15.10
C ASP A 273 -1.54 4.89 15.50
N ASN A 274 -2.61 5.21 14.79
CA ASN A 274 -3.93 4.60 14.96
C ASN A 274 -4.44 4.14 13.61
N LEU A 275 -4.69 2.84 13.48
CA LEU A 275 -5.28 2.18 12.31
C LEU A 275 -6.64 1.63 12.68
N GLU A 276 -7.64 2.00 11.91
CA GLU A 276 -8.99 1.43 11.93
C GLU A 276 -9.25 0.81 10.57
N SER A 277 -9.64 -0.46 10.52
CA SER A 277 -10.04 -1.11 9.28
C SER A 277 -11.32 -1.90 9.47
N ASN A 278 -12.17 -1.87 8.44
CA ASN A 278 -13.40 -2.62 8.37
C ASN A 278 -13.47 -3.31 7.01
N TYR A 279 -13.89 -4.55 7.02
CA TYR A 279 -14.03 -5.38 5.85
C TYR A 279 -15.38 -6.06 5.87
N GLY A 280 -16.01 -6.17 4.71
CA GLY A 280 -17.22 -6.93 4.51
C GLY A 280 -17.17 -7.68 3.17
N GLU A 281 -17.61 -8.92 3.19
CA GLU A 281 -17.78 -9.78 2.03
C GLU A 281 -19.16 -10.43 2.06
N GLY A 282 -19.77 -10.59 0.90
CA GLY A 282 -21.04 -11.27 0.80
C GLY A 282 -21.27 -11.80 -0.61
N HIS A 283 -22.09 -12.83 -0.70
CA HIS A 283 -22.35 -13.56 -1.92
C HIS A 283 -23.83 -13.56 -2.29
N ASN A 284 -24.12 -13.83 -3.56
CA ASN A 284 -25.42 -14.10 -4.11
C ASN A 284 -26.40 -12.92 -3.96
N THR A 285 -26.06 -11.78 -4.60
CA THR A 285 -27.05 -10.73 -4.85
C THR A 285 -28.09 -11.25 -5.85
N SER A 286 -29.30 -10.71 -5.80
CA SER A 286 -30.40 -11.11 -6.70
C SER A 286 -30.15 -10.75 -8.16
N SER A 287 -29.27 -9.80 -8.46
CA SER A 287 -28.91 -9.35 -9.79
C SER A 287 -27.55 -8.67 -9.78
N ASP A 288 -26.76 -8.80 -10.84
CA ASP A 288 -25.47 -8.12 -11.01
C ASP A 288 -25.58 -6.57 -11.03
N ARG A 289 -26.79 -6.04 -11.18
CA ARG A 289 -27.07 -4.60 -11.02
C ARG A 289 -27.17 -4.14 -9.57
N MET A 290 -27.25 -5.09 -8.62
CA MET A 290 -27.39 -4.85 -7.18
C MET A 290 -26.10 -5.22 -6.45
N ASN A 291 -25.03 -4.51 -6.74
CA ASN A 291 -23.68 -4.79 -6.26
C ASN A 291 -23.35 -4.24 -4.83
N SER A 292 -24.36 -4.04 -4.03
CA SER A 292 -24.18 -3.63 -2.62
C SER A 292 -24.15 -4.82 -1.68
N LEU A 293 -23.32 -4.75 -0.64
CA LEU A 293 -23.21 -5.79 0.39
C LEU A 293 -24.56 -6.09 1.08
N SER A 294 -25.42 -5.08 1.24
CA SER A 294 -26.76 -5.25 1.81
C SER A 294 -27.70 -6.13 0.97
N ASN A 295 -27.43 -6.28 -0.33
CA ASN A 295 -28.23 -7.07 -1.27
C ASN A 295 -27.78 -8.54 -1.36
N THR A 296 -26.69 -8.91 -0.71
CA THR A 296 -26.19 -10.29 -0.68
C THR A 296 -27.02 -11.16 0.28
N THR A 297 -26.94 -12.47 0.12
CA THR A 297 -27.59 -13.42 1.00
C THR A 297 -27.06 -13.29 2.43
N SER A 298 -27.93 -13.07 3.41
CA SER A 298 -27.52 -12.76 4.80
C SER A 298 -26.65 -13.84 5.44
N SER A 299 -26.97 -15.12 5.18
CA SER A 299 -26.17 -16.27 5.68
C SER A 299 -24.81 -16.45 5.00
N LEU A 300 -24.55 -15.73 3.92
CA LEU A 300 -23.29 -15.75 3.16
C LEU A 300 -22.52 -14.42 3.27
N ARG A 301 -22.76 -13.68 4.34
CA ARG A 301 -22.00 -12.46 4.66
C ARG A 301 -20.98 -12.74 5.74
N SER A 302 -19.79 -12.21 5.55
CA SER A 302 -18.79 -12.13 6.59
C SER A 302 -18.35 -10.68 6.78
N THR A 303 -18.05 -10.32 8.01
CA THR A 303 -17.52 -9.01 8.34
C THR A 303 -16.37 -9.18 9.30
N SER A 304 -15.35 -8.37 9.14
CA SER A 304 -14.24 -8.28 10.08
C SER A 304 -13.78 -6.83 10.23
N GLY A 305 -13.02 -6.57 11.26
CA GLY A 305 -12.45 -5.26 11.46
C GLY A 305 -11.42 -5.30 12.57
N THR A 306 -10.50 -4.34 12.52
CA THR A 306 -9.50 -4.19 13.56
C THR A 306 -9.30 -2.73 13.89
N THR A 307 -8.97 -2.47 15.15
CA THR A 307 -8.49 -1.17 15.61
C THR A 307 -7.16 -1.39 16.30
N GLU A 308 -6.14 -0.82 15.72
CA GLU A 308 -4.78 -0.93 16.22
C GLU A 308 -4.25 0.45 16.61
N ASN A 309 -3.62 0.49 17.78
CA ASN A 309 -3.01 1.71 18.28
C ASN A 309 -1.66 1.38 18.89
N TRP A 310 -0.59 2.02 18.41
CA TRP A 310 0.70 1.89 19.03
C TRP A 310 1.40 3.24 19.19
N ARG A 311 2.29 3.31 20.15
CA ARG A 311 3.01 4.54 20.50
C ARG A 311 4.44 4.20 20.80
N SER A 312 5.34 5.10 20.41
CA SER A 312 6.73 5.03 20.81
C SER A 312 7.23 6.38 21.34
N MET A 313 8.21 6.33 22.22
CA MET A 313 8.89 7.47 22.79
C MET A 313 10.39 7.22 22.74
N SER A 314 11.16 8.26 22.51
CA SER A 314 12.61 8.18 22.41
C SER A 314 13.26 9.42 23.00
N TRP A 315 14.14 9.23 23.95
CA TRP A 315 15.14 10.23 24.34
C TRP A 315 16.42 9.93 23.59
N TYR A 316 17.02 10.95 22.99
CA TYR A 316 18.27 10.76 22.28
C TYR A 316 19.26 11.87 22.57
N PHE A 317 20.52 11.51 22.49
CA PHE A 317 21.65 12.41 22.65
C PHE A 317 22.70 12.05 21.61
N ASN A 318 23.30 13.06 20.97
CA ASN A 318 24.43 12.94 20.07
C ASN A 318 25.50 13.97 20.43
N ALA A 319 26.74 13.57 20.46
CA ALA A 319 27.89 14.42 20.64
C ALA A 319 28.90 14.17 19.54
N ASP A 320 29.14 15.17 18.72
CA ASP A 320 30.15 15.18 17.65
C ASP A 320 31.32 16.07 18.07
N TYR A 321 32.48 15.45 18.28
CA TYR A 321 33.72 16.17 18.61
C TYR A 321 34.74 16.02 17.51
N LYS A 322 35.36 17.15 17.10
CA LYS A 322 36.43 17.21 16.10
C LYS A 322 37.63 17.93 16.69
N TYR A 323 38.79 17.24 16.65
CA TYR A 323 40.06 17.82 17.00
C TYR A 323 40.90 18.07 15.76
N GLN A 324 41.29 19.31 15.53
CA GLN A 324 42.07 19.82 14.36
C GLN A 324 41.46 19.41 12.99
N ASN A 325 40.15 19.08 12.94
CA ASN A 325 39.48 18.47 11.79
C ASN A 325 40.17 17.18 11.27
N ARG A 326 40.96 16.50 12.10
CA ARG A 326 41.66 15.24 11.79
C ARG A 326 41.14 14.07 12.59
N TYR A 327 40.88 14.26 13.88
CA TYR A 327 40.38 13.25 14.77
C TYR A 327 38.94 13.54 15.09
N LEU A 328 38.08 12.55 14.83
CA LEU A 328 36.65 12.64 14.94
C LEU A 328 36.18 11.66 16.01
N LEU A 329 35.35 12.10 16.90
CA LEU A 329 34.69 11.25 17.91
C LEU A 329 33.20 11.56 17.89
N ASN A 330 32.38 10.55 17.66
CA ASN A 330 30.92 10.66 17.77
C ASN A 330 30.42 9.69 18.86
N VAL A 331 29.59 10.20 19.73
CA VAL A 331 28.91 9.42 20.78
C VAL A 331 27.41 9.64 20.65
N VAL A 332 26.67 8.55 20.50
CA VAL A 332 25.22 8.56 20.43
C VAL A 332 24.67 7.71 21.57
N ALA A 333 23.59 8.16 22.18
CA ALA A 333 22.81 7.38 23.11
C ALA A 333 21.33 7.58 22.79
N ALA A 334 20.59 6.50 22.63
CA ALA A 334 19.13 6.52 22.51
C ALA A 334 18.51 5.65 23.62
N MET A 335 17.37 6.09 24.12
CA MET A 335 16.57 5.37 25.09
C MET A 335 15.13 5.35 24.57
N ASP A 336 14.67 4.18 24.13
CA ASP A 336 13.43 4.00 23.41
C ASP A 336 12.44 3.14 24.21
N ALA A 337 11.18 3.59 24.24
CA ALA A 337 10.06 2.83 24.78
C ALA A 337 8.99 2.68 23.70
N SER A 338 8.42 1.50 23.59
CA SER A 338 7.33 1.19 22.65
C SER A 338 6.18 0.53 23.40
N SER A 339 4.94 0.85 23.01
CA SER A 339 3.76 0.17 23.54
C SER A 339 3.66 -1.30 23.11
N ARG A 340 4.50 -1.73 22.16
CA ARG A 340 4.66 -3.12 21.73
C ARG A 340 5.52 -3.93 22.72
N PHE A 341 6.32 -3.26 23.54
CA PHE A 341 7.12 -3.93 24.55
C PHE A 341 6.29 -4.26 25.80
N GLY A 342 6.47 -5.45 26.32
CA GLY A 342 5.89 -5.83 27.61
C GLY A 342 6.55 -5.08 28.76
N LYS A 343 5.77 -4.80 29.81
CA LYS A 343 6.29 -4.16 31.04
C LYS A 343 7.40 -4.97 31.71
N GLU A 344 7.44 -6.28 31.45
CA GLU A 344 8.38 -7.24 32.01
C GLU A 344 9.50 -7.64 31.04
N ALA A 345 9.72 -6.84 29.96
CA ALA A 345 10.78 -7.12 28.99
C ALA A 345 12.15 -7.24 29.71
N GLU A 346 12.84 -8.35 29.46
CA GLU A 346 14.15 -8.62 30.04
C GLU A 346 15.20 -7.65 29.46
N GLY A 347 16.14 -7.22 30.27
CA GLY A 347 17.22 -6.31 29.89
C GLY A 347 16.77 -4.85 29.68
N ALA A 348 15.48 -4.53 29.84
CA ALA A 348 14.98 -3.17 29.73
C ALA A 348 15.06 -2.40 31.06
N LEU A 349 15.36 -1.10 30.97
CA LEU A 349 15.23 -0.18 32.07
C LEU A 349 13.75 0.09 32.37
N LYS A 350 13.31 -0.20 33.60
CA LYS A 350 11.92 0.03 34.01
C LYS A 350 11.79 1.43 34.65
N MET A 351 11.15 2.35 33.93
CA MET A 351 10.95 3.73 34.38
C MET A 351 9.57 4.24 33.95
N GLY A 352 8.84 4.87 34.89
CA GLY A 352 7.51 5.44 34.61
C GLY A 352 6.46 4.42 34.16
N GLY A 353 6.57 3.15 34.55
CA GLY A 353 5.66 2.08 34.14
C GLY A 353 5.87 1.56 32.72
N LEU A 354 6.97 1.94 32.07
CA LEU A 354 7.39 1.54 30.73
C LEU A 354 8.71 0.77 30.79
N ALA A 355 8.92 -0.11 29.82
CA ALA A 355 10.18 -0.77 29.54
C ALA A 355 10.95 0.05 28.48
N TRP A 356 12.17 0.44 28.80
CA TRP A 356 13.04 1.24 27.95
C TRP A 356 14.24 0.43 27.49
N GLY A 357 14.46 0.37 26.17
CA GLY A 357 15.69 -0.12 25.58
C GLY A 357 16.74 1.00 25.53
N ILE A 358 18.01 0.67 25.83
CA ILE A 358 19.11 1.63 25.79
C ILE A 358 20.07 1.23 24.66
N PHE A 359 20.34 2.15 23.77
CA PHE A 359 21.10 1.93 22.53
C PHE A 359 22.27 2.92 22.44
N PRO A 360 23.40 2.64 23.09
CA PRO A 360 24.60 3.45 22.98
C PRO A 360 25.38 3.09 21.70
N SER A 361 26.04 4.09 21.12
CA SER A 361 26.98 3.93 20.03
C SER A 361 28.15 4.90 20.18
N VAL A 362 29.33 4.46 19.81
CA VAL A 362 30.54 5.29 19.75
C VAL A 362 31.26 5.02 18.44
N SER A 363 31.71 6.08 17.77
CA SER A 363 32.58 5.97 16.61
C SER A 363 33.76 6.92 16.70
N ALA A 364 34.93 6.46 16.25
CA ALA A 364 36.14 7.24 16.16
C ALA A 364 36.64 7.24 14.71
N GLY A 365 36.98 8.42 14.20
CA GLY A 365 37.47 8.61 12.85
C GLY A 365 38.83 9.33 12.85
N TRP A 366 39.69 8.95 11.93
CA TRP A 366 40.98 9.60 11.71
C TRP A 366 41.15 9.94 10.25
N ILE A 367 41.28 11.23 9.94
CA ILE A 367 41.57 11.70 8.58
C ILE A 367 43.09 11.67 8.37
N VAL A 368 43.57 10.52 7.95
CA VAL A 368 45.01 10.25 7.77
C VAL A 368 45.62 11.17 6.73
N SER A 369 44.88 11.47 5.63
CA SER A 369 45.34 12.38 4.57
C SER A 369 45.60 13.82 5.05
N SER A 370 45.07 14.20 6.22
CA SER A 370 45.35 15.53 6.80
C SER A 370 46.62 15.59 7.66
N GLU A 371 47.34 14.48 7.80
CA GLU A 371 48.57 14.43 8.59
C GLU A 371 49.78 14.93 7.79
N GLU A 372 50.78 15.48 8.49
CA GLU A 372 51.98 16.04 7.91
C GLU A 372 52.72 15.01 7.04
N PHE A 373 52.81 13.75 7.48
CA PHE A 373 53.51 12.67 6.75
C PHE A 373 52.82 12.25 5.44
N MET A 374 51.58 12.69 5.21
CA MET A 374 50.82 12.39 4.00
C MET A 374 50.95 13.48 2.93
N LYS A 375 51.46 14.66 3.26
CA LYS A 375 51.52 15.83 2.32
C LYS A 375 52.26 15.57 1.02
N ASP A 376 53.30 14.72 1.05
CA ASP A 376 54.10 14.40 -0.13
C ASP A 376 53.52 13.27 -0.98
N ILE A 377 52.46 12.65 -0.56
CA ILE A 377 51.79 11.53 -1.23
C ILE A 377 50.77 12.08 -2.22
N ARG A 378 51.17 12.22 -3.49
CA ARG A 378 50.37 12.88 -4.55
C ARG A 378 49.29 12.01 -5.20
N PHE A 379 49.32 10.68 -5.00
CA PHE A 379 48.37 9.79 -5.64
C PHE A 379 47.11 9.57 -4.77
N LEU A 380 47.10 10.11 -3.54
CA LEU A 380 46.01 9.91 -2.57
C LEU A 380 45.49 11.25 -2.08
N ASP A 381 44.30 11.65 -2.52
CA ASP A 381 43.68 12.93 -2.18
C ASP A 381 43.02 12.88 -0.79
N PHE A 382 42.41 11.74 -0.44
CA PHE A 382 41.69 11.59 0.80
C PHE A 382 41.78 10.16 1.35
N LEU A 383 42.17 10.03 2.61
CA LEU A 383 42.16 8.78 3.38
C LEU A 383 41.59 9.03 4.78
N LYS A 384 40.48 8.34 5.09
CA LYS A 384 39.87 8.36 6.40
C LYS A 384 39.72 6.92 6.91
N LEU A 385 40.06 6.71 8.16
CA LEU A 385 39.83 5.46 8.89
C LEU A 385 38.70 5.71 9.91
N ASP A 386 37.71 4.84 9.94
CA ASP A 386 36.62 4.89 10.91
C ASP A 386 36.46 3.54 11.61
N VAL A 387 36.24 3.60 12.91
CA VAL A 387 35.86 2.45 13.74
C VAL A 387 34.63 2.83 14.53
N SER A 388 33.63 1.97 14.53
CA SER A 388 32.39 2.18 15.28
C SER A 388 31.94 0.92 16.00
N TYR A 389 31.34 1.12 17.14
CA TYR A 389 30.65 0.08 17.91
C TYR A 389 29.35 0.64 18.45
N GLY A 390 28.28 -0.14 18.38
CA GLY A 390 26.98 0.29 18.87
C GLY A 390 26.03 -0.87 19.11
N LEU A 391 25.03 -0.60 19.93
CA LEU A 391 23.89 -1.49 20.16
C LEU A 391 22.69 -0.92 19.42
N SER A 392 21.92 -1.79 18.81
CA SER A 392 20.64 -1.46 18.17
C SER A 392 19.55 -2.42 18.62
N GLY A 393 18.31 -1.99 18.56
CA GLY A 393 17.14 -2.79 18.86
C GLY A 393 16.13 -2.76 17.73
N ASN A 394 15.15 -3.66 17.79
CA ASN A 394 14.03 -3.71 16.88
C ASN A 394 12.73 -3.82 17.70
N ASP A 395 11.70 -3.06 17.31
CA ASP A 395 10.36 -3.12 17.88
C ASP A 395 9.31 -3.62 16.86
N ASP A 396 9.76 -4.27 15.77
CA ASP A 396 8.88 -4.86 14.75
C ASP A 396 8.16 -6.11 15.26
N LEU A 397 7.35 -5.89 16.28
CA LEU A 397 6.43 -6.85 16.88
C LEU A 397 5.00 -6.46 16.49
N GLN A 398 4.12 -7.45 16.45
CA GLN A 398 2.69 -7.17 16.29
C GLN A 398 2.18 -6.28 17.44
N ASN A 399 1.27 -5.35 17.10
CA ASN A 399 0.61 -4.56 18.11
C ASN A 399 -0.08 -5.50 19.11
N TYR A 400 0.08 -5.23 20.40
CA TYR A 400 -0.46 -6.05 21.49
C TYR A 400 0.17 -7.45 21.69
N ALA A 401 1.25 -7.81 20.99
CA ALA A 401 1.91 -9.12 21.10
C ALA A 401 2.28 -9.53 22.56
N THR A 402 2.50 -8.54 23.43
CA THR A 402 2.83 -8.74 24.84
C THR A 402 1.63 -8.67 25.79
N ARG A 403 0.42 -8.60 25.26
CA ARG A 403 -0.82 -8.56 26.04
C ARG A 403 -1.59 -9.87 25.87
N SER A 404 -2.23 -10.32 26.95
CA SER A 404 -3.24 -11.38 26.84
C SER A 404 -4.46 -10.86 26.11
N TYR A 405 -4.96 -11.63 25.17
CA TYR A 405 -6.18 -11.33 24.42
C TYR A 405 -7.08 -12.57 24.38
N PHE A 406 -8.37 -12.33 24.19
CA PHE A 406 -9.36 -13.37 24.03
C PHE A 406 -9.91 -13.31 22.60
N ASN A 407 -9.98 -14.45 21.93
CA ASN A 407 -10.71 -14.58 20.68
C ASN A 407 -12.11 -15.12 20.97
N SER A 408 -13.13 -14.51 20.42
CA SER A 408 -14.47 -15.08 20.46
C SER A 408 -14.59 -16.18 19.39
N ILE A 409 -15.06 -17.34 19.79
CA ILE A 409 -15.35 -18.46 18.90
C ILE A 409 -16.86 -18.63 18.88
N ASN A 410 -17.45 -18.61 17.69
CA ASN A 410 -18.87 -18.93 17.53
C ASN A 410 -19.03 -20.45 17.57
N PHE A 411 -19.71 -20.94 18.58
CA PHE A 411 -20.06 -22.35 18.71
C PHE A 411 -21.59 -22.47 18.74
N MET A 412 -22.18 -23.25 17.84
CA MET A 412 -23.64 -23.44 17.71
C MET A 412 -24.43 -22.12 17.66
N GLY A 413 -23.92 -21.08 17.01
CA GLY A 413 -24.58 -19.78 16.90
C GLY A 413 -24.51 -18.90 18.15
N SER A 414 -23.79 -19.31 19.18
CA SER A 414 -23.49 -18.51 20.37
C SER A 414 -22.01 -18.08 20.36
N ALA A 415 -21.77 -16.80 20.65
CA ALA A 415 -20.39 -16.31 20.86
C ALA A 415 -19.96 -16.74 22.27
N ASN A 416 -18.89 -17.52 22.35
CA ASN A 416 -18.20 -17.87 23.58
C ASN A 416 -16.85 -17.16 23.58
N GLY A 417 -16.61 -16.30 24.56
CA GLY A 417 -15.35 -15.58 24.77
C GLY A 417 -14.42 -16.31 25.73
#